data_44fe2e1941a33954080b714d1744b4bd
#
_entry.id   44fe2e1941a33954080b714d1744b4bd
#
_cell.length_a   1.000
_cell.length_b   1.000
_cell.length_c   1.000
_cell.angle_alpha   90.00
_cell.angle_beta   90.00
_cell.angle_gamma   90.00
#
_symmetry.space_group_name_H-M   'P 1'
#
loop_
_entity.id
_entity.type
_entity.pdbx_description
1 polymer ?
#
loop_
_entity_poly.entity_id
_entity_poly.type
_entity_poly.pdbx_seq_one_letter_code
_entity_poly.pdbx_strand_id
1 'polypeptide(L)'
;MHISNSQFWKRILKRCNGLKLVNLQTYLKPYRINLFIARNRAQITILQEDKLLEVEMLHPKMDNLCWLHKVAPGFPINGSKITIIHEPVHFYGTLLEMCKFAKRRITFASLYLGTGKLESELVQTIEHAILSSNGNIKARFLLDYMRGSRGVQNSRKMLEPLLKGKYAHCSEVFLYHTPKLRGLLKVIMPDRFNEVIGLQHMKLYMIDDTLIISGANLSNDYFTNRQDRYFIIEDAKELCDFYDDLVKRVGEFSFVLQSDGSTKLNSTLSSHPCEGPKQEFSEEAAHRIKTLFQNEIQKRIELNKQKEALDADTWIFPLVQMGQLNILHDSEVTLKLLQSASLGARLKLATGYFNLTSDYISAVLKHCQATCDLLTAHPTANGFFSAKGIASSIPAAYTKIEESFYKTCERLGQQERVTLWEFIKPGWTYHAKGLWYYLPGQQRPCLTLVGSPNFGYRSVNRDLETQIAIVTKNEKLQMALQEEQERLFMYAKLVTKRTFSQEDRIPPAWIRTTIVLFRYFF
;
A
#
# COMPACT_ATOMS: atom_id res chain seq x y z
N MET A 1 -26.78 16.05 -18.27
CA MET A 1 -26.85 17.44 -17.80
C MET A 1 -25.40 17.94 -17.62
N HIS A 2 -24.94 18.80 -18.53
CA HIS A 2 -23.65 19.43 -18.49
C HIS A 2 -23.71 20.65 -17.56
N ILE A 3 -23.19 20.52 -16.35
CA ILE A 3 -22.90 21.69 -15.51
C ILE A 3 -21.46 22.12 -15.84
N SER A 4 -21.29 23.33 -16.40
CA SER A 4 -19.98 23.86 -16.72
C SER A 4 -19.11 24.00 -15.46
N ASN A 5 -17.80 23.77 -15.59
CA ASN A 5 -16.82 23.85 -14.49
C ASN A 5 -16.90 25.19 -13.71
N SER A 6 -17.33 26.26 -14.36
CA SER A 6 -17.50 27.58 -13.71
C SER A 6 -18.65 27.61 -12.69
N GLN A 7 -19.69 26.82 -12.90
CA GLN A 7 -20.85 26.77 -11.98
C GLN A 7 -20.59 25.94 -10.72
N PHE A 8 -19.71 24.94 -10.79
CA PHE A 8 -19.33 24.14 -9.62
C PHE A 8 -18.56 25.00 -8.59
N TRP A 9 -17.55 25.75 -9.06
CA TRP A 9 -16.80 26.64 -8.18
C TRP A 9 -17.61 27.84 -7.69
N LYS A 10 -18.52 28.36 -8.49
CA LYS A 10 -19.45 29.41 -8.07
C LYS A 10 -20.43 28.92 -6.98
N ARG A 11 -20.85 27.64 -7.01
CA ARG A 11 -21.68 27.06 -5.94
C ARG A 11 -20.91 26.84 -4.63
N ILE A 12 -19.64 26.43 -4.70
CA ILE A 12 -18.77 26.30 -3.51
C ILE A 12 -18.49 27.68 -2.92
N LEU A 13 -18.10 28.64 -3.74
CA LEU A 13 -17.84 30.01 -3.28
C LEU A 13 -19.10 30.71 -2.74
N LYS A 14 -20.25 30.49 -3.33
CA LYS A 14 -21.53 31.06 -2.87
C LYS A 14 -22.05 30.45 -1.57
N ARG A 15 -21.69 29.20 -1.27
CA ARG A 15 -21.98 28.55 0.02
C ARG A 15 -20.98 28.92 1.12
N CYS A 16 -19.76 29.33 0.75
CA CYS A 16 -18.74 29.79 1.68
C CYS A 16 -18.86 31.27 2.05
N ASN A 17 -19.56 32.09 1.27
CA ASN A 17 -19.75 33.53 1.53
C ASN A 17 -20.65 33.86 2.74
N GLY A 18 -21.22 32.86 3.41
CA GLY A 18 -21.97 33.03 4.66
C GLY A 18 -21.17 32.78 5.95
N LEU A 19 -19.94 32.26 5.84
CA LEU A 19 -19.06 32.01 6.98
C LEU A 19 -17.97 33.09 6.99
N LYS A 20 -18.00 33.94 8.03
CA LYS A 20 -17.01 35.00 8.24
C LYS A 20 -15.60 34.46 8.08
N LEU A 21 -14.78 35.11 7.26
CA LEU A 21 -13.36 34.85 6.93
C LEU A 21 -12.41 34.63 8.12
N VAL A 22 -12.89 34.79 9.34
CA VAL A 22 -12.09 34.73 10.57
C VAL A 22 -11.69 33.29 10.97
N ASN A 23 -12.36 32.25 10.43
CA ASN A 23 -12.08 30.86 10.84
C ASN A 23 -11.26 30.04 9.83
N LEU A 24 -10.95 30.56 8.64
CA LEU A 24 -10.08 29.85 7.69
C LEU A 24 -8.58 29.93 8.06
N GLN A 25 -8.17 31.00 8.73
CA GLN A 25 -6.79 31.12 9.22
C GLN A 25 -6.46 30.16 10.37
N THR A 26 -7.45 29.73 11.14
CA THR A 26 -7.27 28.74 12.23
C THR A 26 -7.16 27.31 11.73
N TYR A 27 -7.74 27.00 10.56
CA TYR A 27 -7.58 25.71 9.89
C TYR A 27 -6.35 25.63 8.98
N LEU A 28 -5.78 26.76 8.62
CA LEU A 28 -4.58 26.87 7.78
C LEU A 28 -3.33 27.25 8.56
N LYS A 29 -3.38 27.28 9.91
CA LYS A 29 -2.14 27.45 10.68
C LYS A 29 -1.24 26.28 10.35
N PRO A 30 -0.12 26.54 9.69
CA PRO A 30 0.82 25.52 9.34
C PRO A 30 1.32 24.89 10.63
N TYR A 31 1.41 23.63 10.61
CA TYR A 31 2.28 22.87 11.46
C TYR A 31 3.62 23.58 11.56
N ARG A 32 3.87 24.28 12.63
CA ARG A 32 5.22 24.65 13.04
C ARG A 32 5.91 23.33 13.41
N ILE A 33 6.57 22.81 12.42
CA ILE A 33 7.45 21.66 12.48
C ILE A 33 8.68 22.07 13.29
N ASN A 34 8.61 22.21 14.59
CA ASN A 34 9.82 22.26 15.41
C ASN A 34 9.61 21.99 16.89
N LEU A 35 8.41 21.60 17.33
CA LEU A 35 8.22 21.27 18.74
C LEU A 35 7.66 19.87 19.01
N PHE A 36 7.44 19.05 18.00
CA PHE A 36 6.88 17.70 18.17
C PHE A 36 7.95 16.59 18.23
N ILE A 37 9.19 16.88 17.84
CA ILE A 37 10.30 15.91 17.93
C ILE A 37 10.81 15.73 19.36
N ALA A 38 10.57 16.69 20.24
CA ALA A 38 11.10 16.64 21.62
C ALA A 38 10.18 15.94 22.64
N ARG A 39 8.90 15.71 22.35
CA ARG A 39 7.97 15.11 23.32
C ARG A 39 7.66 13.61 23.13
N ASN A 40 7.95 13.03 22.00
CA ASN A 40 7.75 11.59 21.77
C ASN A 40 9.03 10.74 21.91
N ARG A 41 10.18 11.35 22.27
CA ARG A 41 11.39 10.59 22.64
C ARG A 41 11.31 9.88 24.01
N ALA A 42 10.25 10.09 24.77
CA ALA A 42 10.14 9.58 26.14
C ALA A 42 9.30 8.31 26.30
N GLN A 43 8.82 7.69 25.22
CA GLN A 43 8.06 6.42 25.33
C GLN A 43 8.55 5.27 24.46
N ILE A 44 9.74 5.40 23.87
CA ILE A 44 10.51 4.24 23.43
C ILE A 44 11.84 4.27 24.18
N THR A 45 11.78 4.22 25.48
CA THR A 45 12.90 3.72 26.29
C THR A 45 12.78 2.21 26.26
N ILE A 46 13.24 1.63 25.18
CA ILE A 46 13.59 0.21 25.16
C ILE A 46 14.83 0.10 26.03
N LEU A 47 14.66 -0.69 27.07
CA LEU A 47 15.66 -1.22 27.96
C LEU A 47 17.04 -1.27 27.28
N GLN A 48 17.93 -0.39 27.74
CA GLN A 48 19.35 -0.56 27.56
C GLN A 48 19.81 -1.71 28.43
N GLU A 49 20.72 -2.46 27.87
CA GLU A 49 21.55 -3.47 28.49
C GLU A 49 20.90 -4.79 28.88
N ASP A 50 20.83 -5.70 27.87
CA ASP A 50 21.31 -7.04 28.15
C ASP A 50 21.94 -7.61 26.87
N LYS A 51 23.07 -8.29 27.05
CA LYS A 51 23.94 -8.89 26.06
C LYS A 51 23.13 -9.47 24.90
N LEU A 52 23.06 -8.71 23.83
CA LEU A 52 22.58 -9.20 22.54
C LEU A 52 23.46 -10.37 22.17
N LEU A 53 22.91 -11.57 22.22
CA LEU A 53 23.41 -12.67 21.42
C LEU A 53 23.53 -12.13 19.99
N GLU A 54 24.76 -12.00 19.52
CA GLU A 54 25.09 -11.83 18.10
C GLU A 54 24.51 -13.05 17.40
N VAL A 55 23.29 -12.89 16.92
CA VAL A 55 22.73 -13.85 15.98
C VAL A 55 23.44 -13.57 14.67
N GLU A 56 24.52 -14.30 14.40
CA GLU A 56 25.17 -14.38 13.08
C GLU A 56 24.20 -14.99 12.05
N MET A 57 23.02 -14.37 11.90
CA MET A 57 21.94 -14.95 11.09
C MET A 57 21.93 -14.49 9.64
N LEU A 58 22.72 -13.51 9.28
CA LEU A 58 22.86 -13.05 7.91
C LEU A 58 24.33 -13.10 7.48
N HIS A 59 24.56 -13.36 6.20
CA HIS A 59 25.89 -13.28 5.61
C HIS A 59 26.57 -11.96 6.02
N PRO A 60 27.91 -11.90 6.32
CA PRO A 60 28.59 -10.70 6.79
C PRO A 60 28.31 -9.41 6.00
N LYS A 61 27.96 -9.53 4.70
CA LYS A 61 27.55 -8.40 3.87
C LYS A 61 26.11 -7.92 4.11
N MET A 62 25.28 -8.66 4.86
CA MET A 62 23.88 -8.35 5.17
C MET A 62 23.65 -7.93 6.62
N ASP A 63 24.71 -7.86 7.44
CA ASP A 63 24.62 -7.47 8.86
C ASP A 63 23.95 -6.11 9.04
N ASN A 64 24.11 -5.23 8.05
CA ASN A 64 23.42 -3.93 8.01
C ASN A 64 21.89 -4.01 7.94
N LEU A 65 21.29 -5.19 7.74
CA LEU A 65 19.84 -5.41 7.67
C LEU A 65 19.28 -6.17 8.88
N CYS A 66 20.13 -6.66 9.79
CA CYS A 66 19.74 -7.41 10.99
C CYS A 66 18.80 -6.62 11.92
N TRP A 67 18.87 -5.30 11.86
CA TRP A 67 17.98 -4.43 12.65
C TRP A 67 16.49 -4.62 12.31
N LEU A 68 16.14 -5.21 11.15
CA LEU A 68 14.75 -5.53 10.79
C LEU A 68 14.09 -6.46 11.80
N HIS A 69 14.83 -7.44 12.35
CA HIS A 69 14.34 -8.36 13.39
C HIS A 69 13.90 -7.66 14.70
N LYS A 70 14.41 -6.43 14.95
CA LYS A 70 14.07 -5.65 16.14
C LYS A 70 12.79 -4.83 15.97
N VAL A 71 12.41 -4.59 14.72
CA VAL A 71 11.30 -3.67 14.40
C VAL A 71 10.13 -4.34 13.72
N ALA A 72 10.32 -5.53 13.12
CA ALA A 72 9.28 -6.27 12.43
C ALA A 72 9.39 -7.78 12.75
N PRO A 73 8.28 -8.53 12.74
CA PRO A 73 8.33 -9.97 12.91
C PRO A 73 9.02 -10.62 11.71
N GLY A 74 10.11 -11.35 11.96
CA GLY A 74 10.90 -12.01 10.93
C GLY A 74 10.47 -13.45 10.71
N PHE A 75 10.03 -13.79 9.51
CA PHE A 75 9.63 -15.13 9.11
C PHE A 75 10.70 -15.76 8.22
N PRO A 76 11.40 -16.81 8.70
CA PRO A 76 12.35 -17.55 7.88
C PRO A 76 11.62 -18.39 6.84
N ILE A 77 12.13 -18.41 5.62
CA ILE A 77 11.58 -19.20 4.53
C ILE A 77 12.70 -19.66 3.59
N ASN A 78 12.45 -20.72 2.84
CA ASN A 78 13.30 -21.07 1.71
C ASN A 78 12.92 -20.19 0.52
N GLY A 79 13.88 -19.46 -0.06
CA GLY A 79 13.66 -18.58 -1.19
C GLY A 79 13.08 -19.26 -2.43
N SER A 80 13.25 -20.59 -2.55
CA SER A 80 12.61 -21.37 -3.64
C SER A 80 11.09 -21.46 -3.53
N LYS A 81 10.49 -21.09 -2.37
CA LYS A 81 9.06 -21.01 -2.15
C LYS A 81 8.45 -19.65 -2.54
N ILE A 82 9.27 -18.76 -3.08
CA ILE A 82 8.83 -17.45 -3.54
C ILE A 82 8.85 -17.43 -5.07
N THR A 83 7.69 -17.22 -5.66
CA THR A 83 7.51 -17.09 -7.12
C THR A 83 7.07 -15.67 -7.46
N ILE A 84 7.68 -15.06 -8.48
CA ILE A 84 7.34 -13.74 -8.98
C ILE A 84 6.54 -13.90 -10.27
N ILE A 85 5.30 -13.38 -10.28
CA ILE A 85 4.47 -13.29 -11.48
C ILE A 85 4.72 -11.95 -12.16
N HIS A 86 4.85 -11.96 -13.48
CA HIS A 86 5.14 -10.76 -14.25
C HIS A 86 3.89 -10.13 -14.90
N GLU A 87 2.91 -10.95 -15.28
CA GLU A 87 1.77 -10.50 -16.08
C GLU A 87 0.45 -10.54 -15.28
N PRO A 88 -0.41 -9.51 -15.39
CA PRO A 88 -1.72 -9.47 -14.74
C PRO A 88 -2.61 -10.69 -15.00
N VAL A 89 -2.59 -11.20 -16.23
CA VAL A 89 -3.39 -12.38 -16.63
C VAL A 89 -2.96 -13.63 -15.86
N HIS A 90 -1.66 -13.82 -15.64
CA HIS A 90 -1.15 -14.93 -14.86
C HIS A 90 -1.51 -14.77 -13.37
N PHE A 91 -1.46 -13.53 -12.83
CA PHE A 91 -1.94 -13.26 -11.47
C PHE A 91 -3.41 -13.68 -11.30
N TYR A 92 -4.29 -13.31 -12.24
CA TYR A 92 -5.69 -13.69 -12.20
C TYR A 92 -5.89 -15.20 -12.30
N GLY A 93 -5.23 -15.85 -13.26
CA GLY A 93 -5.31 -17.31 -13.44
C GLY A 93 -4.84 -18.07 -12.21
N THR A 94 -3.72 -17.67 -11.60
CA THR A 94 -3.21 -18.24 -10.35
C THR A 94 -4.20 -18.06 -9.21
N LEU A 95 -4.79 -16.88 -9.07
CA LEU A 95 -5.76 -16.58 -8.02
C LEU A 95 -7.00 -17.49 -8.14
N LEU A 96 -7.53 -17.66 -9.36
CA LEU A 96 -8.66 -18.58 -9.62
C LEU A 96 -8.32 -20.03 -9.28
N GLU A 97 -7.16 -20.49 -9.76
CA GLU A 97 -6.72 -21.87 -9.54
C GLU A 97 -6.56 -22.18 -8.05
N MET A 98 -5.89 -21.29 -7.32
CA MET A 98 -5.72 -21.45 -5.88
C MET A 98 -7.06 -21.44 -5.14
N CYS A 99 -8.01 -20.56 -5.50
CA CYS A 99 -9.35 -20.54 -4.90
C CYS A 99 -10.11 -21.86 -5.18
N LYS A 100 -10.00 -22.39 -6.40
CA LYS A 100 -10.65 -23.66 -6.80
C LYS A 100 -10.17 -24.85 -5.97
N PHE A 101 -8.90 -24.88 -5.58
CA PHE A 101 -8.28 -25.96 -4.83
C PHE A 101 -8.09 -25.68 -3.33
N ALA A 102 -8.66 -24.58 -2.84
CA ALA A 102 -8.64 -24.25 -1.42
C ALA A 102 -9.22 -25.36 -0.54
N LYS A 103 -8.65 -25.55 0.65
CA LYS A 103 -9.05 -26.63 1.58
C LYS A 103 -9.56 -26.13 2.93
N ARG A 104 -9.05 -24.98 3.41
CA ARG A 104 -9.29 -24.49 4.77
C ARG A 104 -9.74 -23.04 4.85
N ARG A 105 -9.06 -22.13 4.14
CA ARG A 105 -9.32 -20.70 4.24
C ARG A 105 -9.02 -19.95 2.94
N ILE A 106 -9.80 -18.89 2.72
CA ILE A 106 -9.57 -17.87 1.69
C ILE A 106 -9.69 -16.53 2.40
N THR A 107 -8.61 -15.77 2.51
CA THR A 107 -8.61 -14.44 3.17
C THR A 107 -8.07 -13.39 2.22
N PHE A 108 -8.92 -12.45 1.83
CA PHE A 108 -8.61 -11.39 0.89
C PHE A 108 -8.72 -10.02 1.53
N ALA A 109 -7.70 -9.19 1.40
CA ALA A 109 -7.80 -7.75 1.62
C ALA A 109 -7.55 -7.03 0.29
N SER A 110 -8.43 -6.10 -0.06
CA SER A 110 -8.33 -5.27 -1.26
C SER A 110 -9.03 -3.93 -1.02
N LEU A 111 -8.71 -2.91 -1.81
CA LEU A 111 -9.47 -1.65 -1.76
C LEU A 111 -10.94 -1.89 -2.14
N TYR A 112 -11.17 -2.69 -3.17
CA TYR A 112 -12.48 -3.07 -3.67
C TYR A 112 -12.40 -4.34 -4.53
N LEU A 113 -13.54 -4.95 -4.74
CA LEU A 113 -13.78 -5.95 -5.77
C LEU A 113 -14.56 -5.27 -6.91
N GLY A 114 -14.10 -5.37 -8.14
CA GLY A 114 -14.81 -4.88 -9.31
C GLY A 114 -16.13 -5.62 -9.53
N THR A 115 -16.85 -5.25 -10.59
CA THR A 115 -18.21 -5.76 -10.85
C THR A 115 -18.36 -6.33 -12.27
N GLY A 116 -17.25 -6.68 -12.90
CA GLY A 116 -17.18 -7.25 -14.24
C GLY A 116 -17.32 -8.78 -14.24
N LYS A 117 -17.06 -9.37 -15.42
CA LYS A 117 -17.15 -10.83 -15.61
C LYS A 117 -16.06 -11.58 -14.85
N LEU A 118 -14.82 -11.09 -14.88
CA LEU A 118 -13.69 -11.74 -14.21
C LEU A 118 -13.86 -11.75 -12.68
N GLU A 119 -14.38 -10.66 -12.12
CA GLU A 119 -14.67 -10.57 -10.70
C GLU A 119 -15.84 -11.47 -10.30
N SER A 120 -16.87 -11.58 -11.15
CA SER A 120 -17.99 -12.50 -10.95
C SER A 120 -17.52 -13.95 -10.96
N GLU A 121 -16.66 -14.32 -11.91
CA GLU A 121 -16.06 -15.66 -12.01
C GLU A 121 -15.24 -16.00 -10.76
N LEU A 122 -14.45 -15.04 -10.24
CA LEU A 122 -13.70 -15.23 -9.00
C LEU A 122 -14.63 -15.51 -7.80
N VAL A 123 -15.71 -14.75 -7.64
CA VAL A 123 -16.68 -14.95 -6.56
C VAL A 123 -17.38 -16.31 -6.69
N GLN A 124 -17.81 -16.69 -7.89
CA GLN A 124 -18.43 -17.98 -8.18
C GLN A 124 -17.48 -19.15 -7.89
N THR A 125 -16.18 -19.01 -8.22
CA THR A 125 -15.15 -20.00 -7.91
C THR A 125 -15.03 -20.20 -6.40
N ILE A 126 -15.02 -19.11 -5.62
CA ILE A 126 -14.96 -19.16 -4.15
C ILE A 126 -16.24 -19.81 -3.57
N GLU A 127 -17.42 -19.40 -4.05
CA GLU A 127 -18.69 -19.96 -3.65
C GLU A 127 -18.72 -21.48 -3.90
N HIS A 128 -18.32 -21.91 -5.10
CA HIS A 128 -18.24 -23.32 -5.45
C HIS A 128 -17.25 -24.09 -4.56
N ALA A 129 -16.10 -23.53 -4.23
CA ALA A 129 -15.13 -24.16 -3.33
C ALA A 129 -15.72 -24.35 -1.91
N ILE A 130 -16.44 -23.35 -1.38
CA ILE A 130 -17.13 -23.46 -0.08
C ILE A 130 -18.20 -24.57 -0.12
N LEU A 131 -19.03 -24.59 -1.17
CA LEU A 131 -20.07 -25.61 -1.35
C LEU A 131 -19.48 -27.01 -1.46
N SER A 132 -18.46 -27.19 -2.30
CA SER A 132 -17.81 -28.48 -2.54
C SER A 132 -17.07 -29.04 -1.31
N SER A 133 -16.58 -28.13 -0.44
CA SER A 133 -15.96 -28.52 0.84
C SER A 133 -16.96 -28.82 1.95
N ASN A 134 -18.26 -28.80 1.70
CA ASN A 134 -19.30 -28.90 2.72
C ASN A 134 -19.16 -27.86 3.85
N GLY A 135 -18.66 -26.65 3.52
CA GLY A 135 -18.47 -25.54 4.47
C GLY A 135 -17.22 -25.66 5.37
N ASN A 136 -16.27 -26.48 5.00
CA ASN A 136 -14.98 -26.56 5.70
C ASN A 136 -14.06 -25.36 5.40
N ILE A 137 -14.26 -24.68 4.26
CA ILE A 137 -13.50 -23.50 3.90
C ILE A 137 -14.11 -22.27 4.57
N LYS A 138 -13.27 -21.48 5.24
CA LYS A 138 -13.63 -20.16 5.76
C LYS A 138 -13.16 -19.06 4.80
N ALA A 139 -14.08 -18.20 4.35
CA ALA A 139 -13.79 -17.09 3.46
C ALA A 139 -13.91 -15.76 4.21
N ARG A 140 -12.87 -14.92 4.15
CA ARG A 140 -12.81 -13.62 4.80
C ARG A 140 -12.40 -12.54 3.81
N PHE A 141 -13.15 -11.44 3.78
CA PHE A 141 -12.88 -10.29 2.92
C PHE A 141 -12.75 -9.03 3.76
N LEU A 142 -11.73 -8.23 3.48
CA LEU A 142 -11.57 -6.88 4.02
C LEU A 142 -11.50 -5.90 2.86
N LEU A 143 -12.49 -5.03 2.75
CA LEU A 143 -12.58 -4.00 1.73
C LEU A 143 -12.73 -2.61 2.35
N ASP A 144 -12.52 -1.57 1.55
CA ASP A 144 -12.86 -0.21 1.96
C ASP A 144 -14.38 0.01 1.91
N TYR A 145 -14.94 0.63 2.93
CA TYR A 145 -16.38 0.86 3.04
C TYR A 145 -16.90 1.76 1.93
N MET A 146 -16.25 2.90 1.70
CA MET A 146 -16.73 3.89 0.73
C MET A 146 -16.55 3.40 -0.70
N ARG A 147 -15.35 2.91 -1.02
CA ARG A 147 -15.04 2.39 -2.34
C ARG A 147 -15.81 1.10 -2.66
N GLY A 148 -15.95 0.21 -1.70
CA GLY A 148 -16.70 -1.05 -1.83
C GLY A 148 -18.22 -0.86 -1.92
N SER A 149 -18.74 0.32 -1.51
CA SER A 149 -20.17 0.65 -1.56
C SER A 149 -20.56 1.56 -2.74
N ARG A 150 -19.57 1.98 -3.57
CA ARG A 150 -19.80 2.99 -4.61
C ARG A 150 -20.54 2.45 -5.82
N GLY A 151 -21.62 3.12 -6.21
CA GLY A 151 -22.44 2.78 -7.38
C GLY A 151 -23.57 1.79 -7.08
N VAL A 152 -24.45 1.59 -8.06
CA VAL A 152 -25.59 0.67 -7.96
C VAL A 152 -25.11 -0.78 -7.92
N GLN A 153 -24.21 -1.16 -8.83
CA GLN A 153 -23.43 -2.39 -8.75
C GLN A 153 -22.11 -2.07 -8.06
N ASN A 154 -21.78 -2.81 -7.01
CA ASN A 154 -20.62 -2.54 -6.18
C ASN A 154 -20.08 -3.83 -5.52
N SER A 155 -18.94 -3.74 -4.83
CA SER A 155 -18.28 -4.88 -4.22
C SER A 155 -19.16 -5.61 -3.18
N ARG A 156 -20.01 -4.88 -2.45
CA ARG A 156 -20.92 -5.47 -1.46
C ARG A 156 -21.90 -6.42 -2.15
N LYS A 157 -22.54 -5.97 -3.24
CA LYS A 157 -23.48 -6.80 -4.02
C LYS A 157 -22.80 -8.00 -4.66
N MET A 158 -21.55 -7.85 -5.08
CA MET A 158 -20.77 -8.97 -5.63
C MET A 158 -20.49 -10.06 -4.60
N LEU A 159 -20.34 -9.71 -3.32
CA LEU A 159 -20.04 -10.64 -2.24
C LEU A 159 -21.29 -11.15 -1.48
N GLU A 160 -22.46 -10.54 -1.69
CA GLU A 160 -23.72 -10.99 -1.06
C GLU A 160 -24.03 -12.49 -1.25
N PRO A 161 -23.78 -13.14 -2.41
CA PRO A 161 -24.02 -14.58 -2.57
C PRO A 161 -23.29 -15.42 -1.53
N LEU A 162 -22.06 -15.06 -1.15
CA LEU A 162 -21.28 -15.77 -0.13
C LEU A 162 -21.87 -15.67 1.28
N LEU A 163 -22.76 -14.71 1.53
CA LEU A 163 -23.41 -14.45 2.82
C LEU A 163 -24.84 -15.03 2.89
N LYS A 164 -25.24 -15.82 1.89
CA LYS A 164 -26.57 -16.43 1.76
C LYS A 164 -26.45 -17.96 1.69
N GLY A 165 -27.57 -18.63 1.96
CA GLY A 165 -27.65 -20.09 1.85
C GLY A 165 -27.06 -20.85 3.03
N LYS A 166 -26.87 -22.15 2.83
CA LYS A 166 -26.52 -23.11 3.88
C LYS A 166 -25.17 -22.83 4.56
N TYR A 167 -24.21 -22.33 3.82
CA TYR A 167 -22.84 -22.10 4.30
C TYR A 167 -22.50 -20.61 4.50
N ALA A 168 -23.51 -19.76 4.63
CA ALA A 168 -23.32 -18.32 4.88
C ALA A 168 -22.40 -18.01 6.08
N HIS A 169 -22.48 -18.86 7.13
CA HIS A 169 -21.65 -18.75 8.34
C HIS A 169 -20.15 -19.02 8.09
N CYS A 170 -19.79 -19.47 6.90
CA CYS A 170 -18.40 -19.69 6.51
C CYS A 170 -17.74 -18.43 5.92
N SER A 171 -18.53 -17.38 5.64
CA SER A 171 -18.05 -16.17 5.00
C SER A 171 -18.23 -14.93 5.88
N GLU A 172 -17.22 -14.09 5.92
CA GLU A 172 -17.21 -12.79 6.61
C GLU A 172 -16.73 -11.69 5.66
N VAL A 173 -17.43 -10.58 5.61
CA VAL A 173 -17.04 -9.41 4.79
C VAL A 173 -16.96 -8.19 5.70
N PHE A 174 -15.74 -7.71 5.88
CA PHE A 174 -15.42 -6.50 6.64
C PHE A 174 -15.26 -5.31 5.71
N LEU A 175 -15.83 -4.18 6.13
CA LEU A 175 -15.81 -2.91 5.41
C LEU A 175 -15.21 -1.84 6.30
N TYR A 176 -13.94 -1.51 6.07
CA TYR A 176 -13.25 -0.50 6.87
C TYR A 176 -13.71 0.91 6.51
N HIS A 177 -14.08 1.71 7.51
CA HIS A 177 -14.44 3.11 7.36
C HIS A 177 -13.45 4.01 8.10
N THR A 178 -12.89 4.99 7.39
CA THR A 178 -11.93 5.94 7.97
C THR A 178 -12.56 6.82 9.06
N PRO A 179 -11.93 6.99 10.23
CA PRO A 179 -12.44 7.88 11.27
C PRO A 179 -12.28 9.37 10.93
N LYS A 180 -11.65 9.70 9.80
CA LYS A 180 -11.49 11.08 9.33
C LYS A 180 -12.68 11.59 8.52
N LEU A 181 -13.51 10.71 7.98
CA LEU A 181 -14.70 11.07 7.19
C LEU A 181 -15.96 11.02 8.06
N ARG A 182 -16.32 12.14 8.69
CA ARG A 182 -17.41 12.23 9.66
C ARG A 182 -18.08 13.59 9.68
N GLY A 183 -19.27 13.68 10.32
CA GLY A 183 -20.01 14.93 10.49
C GLY A 183 -20.31 15.63 9.17
N LEU A 184 -20.19 16.95 9.15
CA LEU A 184 -20.48 17.79 7.99
C LEU A 184 -19.62 17.43 6.76
N LEU A 185 -18.36 17.01 6.98
CA LEU A 185 -17.47 16.59 5.89
C LEU A 185 -18.03 15.39 5.12
N LYS A 186 -18.64 14.42 5.80
CA LYS A 186 -19.29 13.26 5.19
C LYS A 186 -20.50 13.63 4.34
N VAL A 187 -21.25 14.66 4.75
CA VAL A 187 -22.45 15.12 4.05
C VAL A 187 -22.13 15.97 2.81
N ILE A 188 -21.07 16.78 2.88
CA ILE A 188 -20.72 17.73 1.81
C ILE A 188 -19.82 17.10 0.74
N MET A 189 -19.00 16.12 1.12
CA MET A 189 -18.02 15.53 0.23
C MET A 189 -18.70 14.63 -0.80
N PRO A 190 -18.53 14.86 -2.12
CA PRO A 190 -19.00 13.94 -3.14
C PRO A 190 -18.32 12.57 -3.02
N ASP A 191 -19.02 11.49 -3.33
CA ASP A 191 -18.57 10.10 -3.18
C ASP A 191 -17.19 9.82 -3.79
N ARG A 192 -16.87 10.44 -4.93
CA ARG A 192 -15.56 10.29 -5.58
C ARG A 192 -14.41 10.93 -4.80
N PHE A 193 -14.69 11.92 -3.97
CA PHE A 193 -13.68 12.62 -3.17
C PHE A 193 -13.55 12.07 -1.75
N ASN A 194 -14.48 11.24 -1.31
CA ASN A 194 -14.40 10.53 -0.03
C ASN A 194 -13.12 9.66 0.04
N GLU A 195 -12.71 9.08 -1.09
CA GLU A 195 -11.51 8.24 -1.22
C GLU A 195 -10.21 8.99 -0.90
N VAL A 196 -10.21 10.32 -0.94
CA VAL A 196 -9.03 11.15 -0.66
C VAL A 196 -8.76 11.28 0.84
N ILE A 197 -9.77 10.98 1.68
CA ILE A 197 -9.68 11.19 3.14
C ILE A 197 -8.91 10.07 3.83
N GLY A 198 -8.96 8.85 3.28
CA GLY A 198 -8.25 7.67 3.78
C GLY A 198 -9.03 6.40 3.51
N LEU A 199 -8.32 5.34 3.19
CA LEU A 199 -8.85 4.07 2.69
C LEU A 199 -8.25 2.87 3.40
N GLN A 200 -8.96 1.74 3.36
CA GLN A 200 -8.35 0.42 3.42
C GLN A 200 -7.67 0.16 2.06
N HIS A 201 -6.35 0.09 2.06
CA HIS A 201 -5.58 -0.02 0.81
C HIS A 201 -4.59 -1.18 0.81
N MET A 202 -4.64 -2.08 1.80
CA MET A 202 -3.87 -3.32 1.80
C MET A 202 -4.33 -4.22 0.66
N LYS A 203 -3.40 -4.96 0.03
CA LYS A 203 -3.68 -5.95 -0.99
C LYS A 203 -2.89 -7.20 -0.69
N LEU A 204 -3.59 -8.17 -0.15
CA LEU A 204 -3.08 -9.50 0.12
C LEU A 204 -4.18 -10.53 -0.15
N TYR A 205 -3.79 -11.67 -0.68
CA TYR A 205 -4.68 -12.74 -1.08
C TYR A 205 -4.10 -14.04 -0.56
N MET A 206 -4.72 -14.55 0.47
CA MET A 206 -4.29 -15.80 1.11
C MET A 206 -5.24 -16.92 0.80
N ILE A 207 -4.70 -18.02 0.38
CA ILE A 207 -5.41 -19.28 0.20
C ILE A 207 -4.60 -20.35 0.91
N ASP A 208 -5.20 -20.96 1.93
CA ASP A 208 -4.55 -21.92 2.84
C ASP A 208 -3.26 -21.37 3.45
N ASP A 209 -2.11 -21.92 3.11
CA ASP A 209 -0.78 -21.52 3.59
C ASP A 209 0.04 -20.82 2.49
N THR A 210 -0.63 -20.30 1.47
CA THR A 210 -0.02 -19.53 0.40
C THR A 210 -0.51 -18.09 0.43
N LEU A 211 0.43 -17.14 0.40
CA LEU A 211 0.17 -15.71 0.34
C LEU A 211 0.54 -15.16 -1.03
N ILE A 212 -0.38 -14.46 -1.67
CA ILE A 212 -0.07 -13.53 -2.77
C ILE A 212 -0.09 -12.12 -2.21
N ILE A 213 1.02 -11.40 -2.32
CA ILE A 213 1.11 -9.98 -1.96
C ILE A 213 1.42 -9.14 -3.18
N SER A 214 0.74 -7.99 -3.31
CA SER A 214 0.80 -7.14 -4.49
C SER A 214 0.35 -5.70 -4.19
N GLY A 215 0.49 -4.79 -5.17
CA GLY A 215 -0.20 -3.50 -5.23
C GLY A 215 -1.55 -3.56 -5.96
N ALA A 216 -1.89 -4.68 -6.60
CA ALA A 216 -3.06 -4.87 -7.46
C ALA A 216 -4.37 -5.04 -6.67
N ASN A 217 -5.43 -4.39 -7.12
CA ASN A 217 -6.79 -4.63 -6.63
C ASN A 217 -7.45 -5.80 -7.40
N LEU A 218 -8.63 -6.21 -6.93
CA LEU A 218 -9.46 -7.24 -7.57
C LEU A 218 -10.39 -6.59 -8.61
N SER A 219 -9.86 -6.22 -9.76
CA SER A 219 -10.69 -5.69 -10.86
C SER A 219 -10.05 -5.91 -12.23
N ASN A 220 -10.89 -5.87 -13.26
CA ASN A 220 -10.54 -6.18 -14.65
C ASN A 220 -9.22 -5.57 -15.10
N ASP A 221 -8.97 -4.28 -14.84
CA ASP A 221 -7.73 -3.63 -15.26
C ASP A 221 -6.49 -4.33 -14.66
N TYR A 222 -6.56 -4.72 -13.37
CA TYR A 222 -5.48 -5.43 -12.66
C TYR A 222 -5.39 -6.91 -13.03
N PHE A 223 -6.36 -7.43 -13.74
CA PHE A 223 -6.37 -8.80 -14.27
C PHE A 223 -5.93 -8.88 -15.74
N THR A 224 -5.81 -7.73 -16.41
CA THR A 224 -5.56 -7.69 -17.86
C THR A 224 -4.34 -6.87 -18.26
N ASN A 225 -4.37 -5.55 -18.07
CA ASN A 225 -3.39 -4.62 -18.67
C ASN A 225 -2.90 -3.49 -17.73
N ARG A 226 -3.03 -3.66 -16.41
CA ARG A 226 -2.42 -2.76 -15.44
C ARG A 226 -1.23 -3.44 -14.78
N GLN A 227 -0.03 -3.01 -15.13
CA GLN A 227 1.20 -3.57 -14.60
C GLN A 227 1.34 -3.30 -13.10
N ASP A 228 1.48 -4.35 -12.33
CA ASP A 228 1.85 -4.30 -10.91
C ASP A 228 2.94 -5.34 -10.62
N ARG A 229 3.28 -5.56 -9.36
CA ARG A 229 4.19 -6.59 -8.85
C ARG A 229 3.40 -7.63 -8.09
N TYR A 230 3.68 -8.91 -8.30
CA TYR A 230 2.94 -10.01 -7.69
C TYR A 230 3.91 -11.06 -7.16
N PHE A 231 3.86 -11.32 -5.88
CA PHE A 231 4.71 -12.31 -5.21
C PHE A 231 3.84 -13.39 -4.58
N ILE A 232 4.09 -14.63 -4.95
CA ILE A 232 3.48 -15.82 -4.34
C ILE A 232 4.49 -16.38 -3.35
N ILE A 233 4.04 -16.64 -2.14
CA ILE A 233 4.84 -17.22 -1.06
C ILE A 233 4.12 -18.47 -0.61
N GLU A 234 4.66 -19.63 -0.99
CA GLU A 234 4.07 -20.94 -0.76
C GLU A 234 4.59 -21.57 0.54
N ASP A 235 3.81 -22.50 1.11
CA ASP A 235 4.15 -23.22 2.35
C ASP A 235 4.53 -22.31 3.51
N ALA A 236 3.93 -21.11 3.57
CA ALA A 236 4.25 -20.04 4.53
C ALA A 236 3.18 -19.94 5.63
N LYS A 237 2.85 -21.07 6.28
CA LYS A 237 1.76 -21.16 7.25
C LYS A 237 1.80 -20.04 8.29
N GLU A 238 2.92 -19.81 8.93
CA GLU A 238 3.07 -18.85 10.02
C GLU A 238 2.92 -17.38 9.54
N LEU A 239 3.41 -17.07 8.35
CA LEU A 239 3.21 -15.77 7.70
C LEU A 239 1.74 -15.57 7.33
N CYS A 240 1.10 -16.60 6.81
CA CYS A 240 -0.33 -16.59 6.49
C CYS A 240 -1.19 -16.45 7.75
N ASP A 241 -0.87 -17.15 8.82
CA ASP A 241 -1.56 -17.02 10.11
C ASP A 241 -1.45 -15.58 10.66
N PHE A 242 -0.27 -14.98 10.58
CA PHE A 242 -0.07 -13.58 10.98
C PHE A 242 -0.94 -12.61 10.15
N TYR A 243 -0.98 -12.79 8.82
CA TYR A 243 -1.78 -11.91 7.96
C TYR A 243 -3.29 -12.16 8.10
N ASP A 244 -3.72 -13.39 8.37
CA ASP A 244 -5.12 -13.68 8.68
C ASP A 244 -5.55 -13.00 9.99
N ASP A 245 -4.68 -13.04 11.00
CA ASP A 245 -4.88 -12.31 12.25
C ASP A 245 -4.89 -10.78 12.02
N LEU A 246 -4.01 -10.23 11.18
CA LEU A 246 -4.02 -8.81 10.84
C LEU A 246 -5.35 -8.39 10.20
N VAL A 247 -5.84 -9.16 9.22
CA VAL A 247 -7.13 -8.89 8.56
C VAL A 247 -8.28 -8.98 9.56
N LYS A 248 -8.26 -9.97 10.45
CA LYS A 248 -9.24 -10.13 11.52
C LYS A 248 -9.21 -8.95 12.49
N ARG A 249 -8.03 -8.50 12.94
CA ARG A 249 -7.90 -7.32 13.81
C ARG A 249 -8.44 -6.05 13.18
N VAL A 250 -8.19 -5.84 11.88
CA VAL A 250 -8.80 -4.70 11.15
C VAL A 250 -10.31 -4.89 11.03
N GLY A 251 -10.78 -6.12 10.84
CA GLY A 251 -12.21 -6.48 10.84
C GLY A 251 -12.91 -6.13 12.16
N GLU A 252 -12.23 -6.28 13.30
CA GLU A 252 -12.78 -5.98 14.63
C GLU A 252 -13.18 -4.50 14.81
N PHE A 253 -12.54 -3.57 14.07
CA PHE A 253 -12.90 -2.15 14.06
C PHE A 253 -13.49 -1.68 12.72
N SER A 254 -14.08 -2.61 11.97
CA SER A 254 -14.75 -2.37 10.70
C SER A 254 -16.24 -2.68 10.78
N PHE A 255 -16.99 -2.26 9.78
CA PHE A 255 -18.36 -2.71 9.60
C PHE A 255 -18.38 -4.13 9.03
N VAL A 256 -19.38 -4.91 9.39
CA VAL A 256 -19.65 -6.26 8.88
C VAL A 256 -20.83 -6.21 7.93
N LEU A 257 -20.66 -6.71 6.71
CA LEU A 257 -21.72 -6.83 5.72
C LEU A 257 -22.66 -7.97 6.14
N GLN A 258 -23.95 -7.69 6.14
CA GLN A 258 -25.01 -8.64 6.47
C GLN A 258 -25.59 -9.30 5.20
N SER A 259 -26.27 -10.42 5.36
CA SER A 259 -26.93 -11.16 4.26
C SER A 259 -28.03 -10.38 3.54
N ASP A 260 -28.62 -9.39 4.19
CA ASP A 260 -29.61 -8.46 3.62
C ASP A 260 -28.97 -7.26 2.90
N GLY A 261 -27.63 -7.22 2.81
CA GLY A 261 -26.87 -6.12 2.22
C GLY A 261 -26.70 -4.91 3.15
N SER A 262 -27.25 -4.92 4.36
CA SER A 262 -26.99 -3.90 5.38
C SER A 262 -25.58 -4.04 5.97
N THR A 263 -25.15 -3.05 6.74
CA THR A 263 -23.86 -3.11 7.45
C THR A 263 -24.05 -2.81 8.93
N LYS A 264 -23.40 -3.58 9.79
CA LYS A 264 -23.37 -3.35 11.24
C LYS A 264 -21.94 -3.15 11.68
N LEU A 265 -21.71 -2.25 12.65
CA LEU A 265 -20.41 -2.17 13.29
C LEU A 265 -20.11 -3.48 14.01
N ASN A 266 -18.85 -3.90 13.98
CA ASN A 266 -18.44 -5.11 14.69
C ASN A 266 -18.66 -4.92 16.19
N SER A 267 -19.32 -5.89 16.85
CA SER A 267 -19.71 -5.83 18.26
C SER A 267 -18.54 -5.85 19.25
N THR A 268 -17.33 -6.17 18.77
CA THR A 268 -16.11 -6.18 19.61
C THR A 268 -15.52 -4.80 19.84
N LEU A 269 -16.02 -3.77 19.15
CA LEU A 269 -15.55 -2.41 19.24
C LEU A 269 -16.43 -1.60 20.19
N SER A 270 -15.82 -0.89 21.15
CA SER A 270 -16.53 -0.02 22.08
C SER A 270 -16.77 1.38 21.52
N SER A 271 -15.95 1.81 20.57
CA SER A 271 -15.98 3.12 19.93
C SER A 271 -16.47 3.04 18.48
N HIS A 272 -16.99 4.16 17.95
CA HIS A 272 -17.54 4.21 16.58
C HIS A 272 -16.68 5.07 15.66
N PRO A 273 -16.36 4.63 14.41
CA PRO A 273 -15.49 5.38 13.50
C PRO A 273 -16.05 6.76 13.10
N CYS A 274 -17.38 6.91 13.02
CA CYS A 274 -18.04 8.13 12.54
C CYS A 274 -18.69 8.95 13.64
N GLU A 275 -18.88 8.40 14.84
CA GLU A 275 -19.61 9.00 15.95
C GLU A 275 -18.73 9.04 17.21
N GLY A 276 -19.10 9.84 18.20
CA GLY A 276 -18.31 9.99 19.44
C GLY A 276 -16.91 10.59 19.22
N PRO A 277 -16.01 10.48 20.19
CA PRO A 277 -14.64 10.99 20.07
C PRO A 277 -13.80 10.19 19.08
N LYS A 278 -13.24 10.86 18.08
CA LYS A 278 -12.38 10.22 17.07
C LYS A 278 -11.13 9.58 17.69
N GLN A 279 -10.60 10.21 18.72
CA GLN A 279 -9.37 9.78 19.37
C GLN A 279 -9.53 8.41 20.01
N GLU A 280 -10.65 8.17 20.72
CA GLU A 280 -10.97 6.88 21.34
C GLU A 280 -10.96 5.74 20.31
N PHE A 281 -11.64 5.93 19.17
CA PHE A 281 -11.60 4.96 18.08
C PHE A 281 -10.19 4.71 17.57
N SER A 282 -9.42 5.79 17.32
CA SER A 282 -8.08 5.65 16.76
C SER A 282 -7.11 4.98 17.74
N GLU A 283 -7.23 5.23 19.03
CA GLU A 283 -6.41 4.61 20.08
C GLU A 283 -6.77 3.13 20.28
N GLU A 284 -8.07 2.80 20.33
CA GLU A 284 -8.54 1.42 20.44
C GLU A 284 -8.09 0.57 19.22
N ALA A 285 -8.30 1.07 18.00
CA ALA A 285 -7.86 0.41 16.77
C ALA A 285 -6.33 0.26 16.71
N ALA A 286 -5.59 1.32 17.07
CA ALA A 286 -4.13 1.29 17.10
C ALA A 286 -3.60 0.28 18.11
N HIS A 287 -4.22 0.21 19.29
CA HIS A 287 -3.82 -0.75 20.33
C HIS A 287 -3.90 -2.20 19.83
N ARG A 288 -4.98 -2.56 19.14
CA ARG A 288 -5.18 -3.91 18.60
C ARG A 288 -4.07 -4.30 17.60
N ILE A 289 -3.71 -3.38 16.70
CA ILE A 289 -2.66 -3.62 15.71
C ILE A 289 -1.27 -3.66 16.34
N LYS A 290 -0.96 -2.70 17.21
CA LYS A 290 0.35 -2.65 17.91
C LYS A 290 0.58 -3.89 18.76
N THR A 291 -0.44 -4.34 19.48
CA THR A 291 -0.37 -5.56 20.30
C THR A 291 -0.11 -6.80 19.44
N LEU A 292 -0.79 -6.94 18.28
CA LEU A 292 -0.52 -8.03 17.35
C LEU A 292 0.96 -8.05 16.92
N PHE A 293 1.50 -6.89 16.49
CA PHE A 293 2.89 -6.79 16.04
C PHE A 293 3.88 -7.07 17.17
N GLN A 294 3.67 -6.49 18.35
CA GLN A 294 4.55 -6.68 19.51
C GLN A 294 4.60 -8.15 19.94
N ASN A 295 3.46 -8.80 20.02
CA ASN A 295 3.37 -10.22 20.40
C ASN A 295 4.06 -11.11 19.35
N GLU A 296 3.86 -10.83 18.05
CA GLU A 296 4.48 -11.64 17.02
C GLU A 296 5.99 -11.39 16.91
N ILE A 297 6.47 -10.15 17.07
CA ILE A 297 7.91 -9.85 17.15
C ILE A 297 8.56 -10.66 18.28
N GLN A 298 7.98 -10.61 19.49
CA GLN A 298 8.51 -11.33 20.63
C GLN A 298 8.52 -12.85 20.39
N LYS A 299 7.43 -13.40 19.88
CA LYS A 299 7.32 -14.81 19.51
C LYS A 299 8.38 -15.21 18.47
N ARG A 300 8.61 -14.38 17.41
CA ARG A 300 9.61 -14.65 16.39
C ARG A 300 11.02 -14.58 16.93
N ILE A 301 11.34 -13.66 17.82
CA ILE A 301 12.67 -13.60 18.46
C ILE A 301 12.98 -14.93 19.17
N GLU A 302 12.01 -15.54 19.84
CA GLU A 302 12.24 -16.84 20.50
C GLU A 302 12.31 -18.02 19.51
N LEU A 303 11.41 -18.08 18.53
CA LEU A 303 11.37 -19.17 17.56
C LEU A 303 12.59 -19.13 16.62
N ASN A 304 13.06 -17.95 16.24
CA ASN A 304 14.18 -17.76 15.31
C ASN A 304 15.55 -18.13 15.92
N LYS A 305 15.60 -18.49 17.21
CA LYS A 305 16.78 -19.10 17.84
C LYS A 305 16.93 -20.59 17.48
N GLN A 306 15.91 -21.23 16.91
CA GLN A 306 15.96 -22.63 16.52
C GLN A 306 16.80 -22.82 15.24
N LYS A 307 17.37 -24.00 15.09
CA LYS A 307 18.29 -24.32 13.98
C LYS A 307 17.67 -24.12 12.60
N GLU A 308 16.40 -24.50 12.42
CA GLU A 308 15.67 -24.36 11.14
C GLU A 308 15.58 -22.91 10.67
N ALA A 309 15.42 -21.96 11.59
CA ALA A 309 15.45 -20.55 11.28
C ALA A 309 16.85 -20.04 10.91
N LEU A 310 17.89 -20.59 11.54
CA LEU A 310 19.30 -20.23 11.26
C LEU A 310 19.75 -20.68 9.87
N ASP A 311 19.18 -21.78 9.36
CA ASP A 311 19.49 -22.34 8.04
C ASP A 311 18.69 -21.67 6.90
N ALA A 312 17.77 -20.75 7.22
CA ALA A 312 16.98 -20.04 6.22
C ALA A 312 17.84 -19.12 5.34
N ASP A 313 17.62 -19.18 4.04
CA ASP A 313 18.31 -18.34 3.06
C ASP A 313 17.54 -17.04 2.74
N THR A 314 16.30 -16.92 3.24
CA THR A 314 15.40 -15.82 2.97
C THR A 314 14.57 -15.48 4.21
N TRP A 315 14.35 -14.18 4.43
CA TRP A 315 13.57 -13.66 5.53
C TRP A 315 12.50 -12.70 5.03
N ILE A 316 11.28 -12.81 5.57
CA ILE A 316 10.16 -11.95 5.25
C ILE A 316 9.76 -11.16 6.49
N PHE A 317 9.69 -9.84 6.33
CA PHE A 317 9.31 -8.90 7.39
C PHE A 317 8.04 -8.14 6.98
N PRO A 318 6.86 -8.49 7.53
CA PRO A 318 5.64 -7.70 7.36
C PRO A 318 5.78 -6.29 7.92
N LEU A 319 5.33 -5.31 7.14
CA LEU A 319 5.32 -3.89 7.50
C LEU A 319 3.91 -3.35 7.32
N VAL A 320 3.47 -2.46 8.20
CA VAL A 320 2.15 -1.82 8.11
C VAL A 320 2.27 -0.31 8.22
N GLN A 321 1.43 0.40 7.49
CA GLN A 321 1.26 1.84 7.56
C GLN A 321 -0.22 2.16 7.80
N MET A 322 -0.53 2.81 8.90
CA MET A 322 -1.87 3.23 9.25
C MET A 322 -1.81 4.63 9.89
N GLY A 323 -1.40 5.64 9.10
CA GLY A 323 -1.13 6.98 9.62
C GLY A 323 -2.32 7.67 10.28
N GLN A 324 -3.55 7.30 9.92
CA GLN A 324 -4.75 7.78 10.61
C GLN A 324 -4.94 7.17 12.01
N LEU A 325 -4.25 6.07 12.32
CA LEU A 325 -4.18 5.43 13.64
C LEU A 325 -2.83 5.69 14.33
N ASN A 326 -2.01 6.59 13.79
CA ASN A 326 -0.65 6.89 14.27
C ASN A 326 0.26 5.64 14.33
N ILE A 327 0.18 4.81 13.29
CA ILE A 327 1.07 3.69 13.05
C ILE A 327 1.88 4.02 11.78
N LEU A 328 3.17 4.30 11.95
CA LEU A 328 4.10 4.77 10.90
C LEU A 328 5.17 3.74 10.57
N HIS A 329 4.96 2.49 10.97
CA HIS A 329 5.95 1.41 10.97
C HIS A 329 6.61 1.21 9.60
N ASP A 330 5.82 1.12 8.52
CA ASP A 330 6.36 0.94 7.18
C ASP A 330 7.20 2.13 6.71
N SER A 331 6.71 3.37 6.93
CA SER A 331 7.46 4.55 6.53
C SER A 331 8.76 4.73 7.32
N GLU A 332 8.78 4.39 8.61
CA GLU A 332 9.99 4.42 9.44
C GLU A 332 11.03 3.41 8.94
N VAL A 333 10.62 2.18 8.64
CA VAL A 333 11.51 1.15 8.08
C VAL A 333 12.03 1.54 6.70
N THR A 334 11.15 2.01 5.81
CA THR A 334 11.52 2.42 4.46
C THR A 334 12.48 3.62 4.49
N LEU A 335 12.23 4.63 5.33
CA LEU A 335 13.14 5.76 5.52
C LEU A 335 14.53 5.30 6.01
N LYS A 336 14.56 4.37 6.97
CA LYS A 336 15.83 3.84 7.49
C LYS A 336 16.59 3.07 6.41
N LEU A 337 15.92 2.27 5.57
CA LEU A 337 16.55 1.59 4.42
C LEU A 337 17.17 2.59 3.44
N LEU A 338 16.44 3.66 3.08
CA LEU A 338 16.93 4.70 2.18
C LEU A 338 18.12 5.47 2.78
N GLN A 339 18.03 5.84 4.06
CA GLN A 339 19.05 6.64 4.74
C GLN A 339 20.33 5.85 5.01
N SER A 340 20.23 4.54 5.23
CA SER A 340 21.38 3.66 5.51
C SER A 340 22.06 3.13 4.25
N ALA A 341 21.54 3.41 3.06
CA ALA A 341 22.12 2.95 1.82
C ALA A 341 23.47 3.65 1.54
N SER A 342 24.55 2.87 1.61
CA SER A 342 25.93 3.36 1.54
C SER A 342 26.40 3.63 0.11
N LEU A 343 27.56 4.28 0.00
CA LEU A 343 28.23 4.50 -1.28
C LEU A 343 28.49 3.16 -1.99
N GLY A 344 28.23 3.10 -3.29
CA GLY A 344 28.35 1.90 -4.11
C GLY A 344 27.13 0.97 -4.07
N ALA A 345 26.20 1.17 -3.14
CA ALA A 345 24.88 0.53 -3.21
C ALA A 345 24.03 1.12 -4.35
N ARG A 346 23.03 0.38 -4.80
CA ARG A 346 22.07 0.83 -5.81
C ARG A 346 20.64 0.59 -5.31
N LEU A 347 19.79 1.58 -5.50
CA LEU A 347 18.38 1.50 -5.19
C LEU A 347 17.57 1.70 -6.46
N LYS A 348 16.59 0.84 -6.69
CA LYS A 348 15.58 1.05 -7.73
C LYS A 348 14.22 1.09 -7.07
N LEU A 349 13.51 2.20 -7.24
CA LEU A 349 12.25 2.45 -6.57
C LEU A 349 11.16 2.61 -7.63
N ALA A 350 10.07 1.89 -7.46
CA ALA A 350 8.88 1.99 -8.29
C ALA A 350 7.73 2.64 -7.50
N THR A 351 6.97 3.51 -8.16
CA THR A 351 5.71 4.05 -7.62
C THR A 351 4.73 4.35 -8.75
N GLY A 352 3.50 3.87 -8.62
CA GLY A 352 2.46 4.13 -9.62
C GLY A 352 2.06 5.61 -9.72
N TYR A 353 2.28 6.37 -8.64
CA TYR A 353 1.93 7.78 -8.53
C TYR A 353 3.08 8.56 -7.87
N PHE A 354 3.75 9.38 -8.66
CA PHE A 354 4.92 10.11 -8.21
C PHE A 354 4.54 11.31 -7.31
N ASN A 355 4.55 11.11 -6.01
CA ASN A 355 4.28 12.16 -5.03
C ASN A 355 5.02 11.90 -3.72
N LEU A 356 6.36 11.75 -3.81
CA LEU A 356 7.20 11.49 -2.64
C LEU A 356 6.96 12.52 -1.53
N THR A 357 6.87 12.05 -0.29
CA THR A 357 6.82 12.95 0.87
C THR A 357 8.13 13.73 1.02
N SER A 358 8.09 14.84 1.77
CA SER A 358 9.30 15.62 2.09
C SER A 358 10.39 14.76 2.73
N ASP A 359 9.98 13.80 3.57
CA ASP A 359 10.91 12.94 4.29
C ASP A 359 11.58 11.93 3.36
N TYR A 360 10.82 11.32 2.43
CA TYR A 360 11.40 10.47 1.39
C TYR A 360 12.31 11.25 0.44
N ILE A 361 11.92 12.47 0.03
CA ILE A 361 12.77 13.36 -0.79
C ILE A 361 14.08 13.68 -0.03
N SER A 362 13.98 14.02 1.25
CA SER A 362 15.16 14.30 2.08
C SER A 362 16.03 13.04 2.27
N ALA A 363 15.41 11.88 2.50
CA ALA A 363 16.15 10.62 2.62
C ALA A 363 16.94 10.31 1.36
N VAL A 364 16.31 10.40 0.17
CA VAL A 364 16.96 10.11 -1.11
C VAL A 364 18.01 11.16 -1.47
N LEU A 365 17.73 12.46 -1.32
CA LEU A 365 18.60 13.51 -1.84
C LEU A 365 19.70 13.97 -0.87
N LYS A 366 19.51 13.80 0.45
CA LYS A 366 20.44 14.35 1.46
C LYS A 366 21.16 13.29 2.29
N HIS A 367 20.53 12.12 2.51
CA HIS A 367 21.07 11.12 3.43
C HIS A 367 21.53 9.84 2.73
N CYS A 368 20.83 9.41 1.69
CA CYS A 368 21.21 8.26 0.87
C CYS A 368 22.48 8.54 0.08
N GLN A 369 23.44 7.62 0.12
CA GLN A 369 24.68 7.71 -0.66
C GLN A 369 24.66 6.77 -1.90
N ALA A 370 23.66 5.90 -2.00
CA ALA A 370 23.47 4.99 -3.12
C ALA A 370 23.00 5.73 -4.38
N THR A 371 23.25 5.16 -5.56
CA THR A 371 22.54 5.57 -6.78
C THR A 371 21.07 5.17 -6.69
N CYS A 372 20.18 6.00 -7.21
CA CYS A 372 18.72 5.80 -7.12
C CYS A 372 18.06 5.99 -8.48
N ASP A 373 17.45 4.93 -9.01
CA ASP A 373 16.58 5.00 -10.18
C ASP A 373 15.12 4.97 -9.73
N LEU A 374 14.35 6.00 -10.07
CA LEU A 374 12.95 6.15 -9.68
C LEU A 374 12.06 5.92 -10.91
N LEU A 375 11.24 4.85 -10.90
CA LEU A 375 10.33 4.50 -11.99
C LEU A 375 8.89 4.87 -11.62
N THR A 376 8.25 5.66 -12.48
CA THR A 376 6.84 6.07 -12.30
C THR A 376 6.04 5.85 -13.58
N ALA A 377 4.73 6.11 -13.54
CA ALA A 377 3.88 6.05 -14.71
C ALA A 377 4.08 7.26 -15.62
N HIS A 378 4.35 7.03 -16.90
CA HIS A 378 4.15 8.07 -17.92
C HIS A 378 2.71 8.59 -17.85
N PRO A 379 2.41 9.87 -18.15
CA PRO A 379 1.04 10.39 -18.11
C PRO A 379 0.01 9.53 -18.84
N THR A 380 0.34 8.96 -20.00
CA THR A 380 -0.55 8.06 -20.75
C THR A 380 -0.70 6.68 -20.13
N ALA A 381 0.25 6.24 -19.31
CA ALA A 381 0.20 5.01 -18.53
C ALA A 381 -0.38 5.20 -17.13
N ASN A 382 -0.76 6.45 -16.76
CA ASN A 382 -1.39 6.74 -15.48
C ASN A 382 -2.84 6.25 -15.47
N GLY A 383 -3.28 5.59 -14.40
CA GLY A 383 -4.63 5.05 -14.27
C GLY A 383 -5.77 6.08 -14.35
N PHE A 384 -5.45 7.38 -14.29
CA PHE A 384 -6.41 8.47 -14.45
C PHE A 384 -6.38 9.13 -15.84
N PHE A 385 -5.57 8.65 -16.78
CA PHE A 385 -5.41 9.26 -18.11
C PHE A 385 -6.74 9.36 -18.87
N SER A 386 -7.57 8.31 -18.82
CA SER A 386 -8.89 8.28 -19.47
C SER A 386 -10.05 8.71 -18.55
N ALA A 387 -9.75 9.27 -17.37
CA ALA A 387 -10.78 9.69 -16.43
C ALA A 387 -11.55 10.92 -16.95
N LYS A 388 -12.83 11.05 -16.55
CA LYS A 388 -13.68 12.18 -16.94
C LYS A 388 -13.66 13.28 -15.88
N GLY A 389 -13.86 14.52 -16.31
CA GLY A 389 -13.97 15.69 -15.43
C GLY A 389 -12.63 16.07 -14.79
N ILE A 390 -12.64 16.51 -13.53
CA ILE A 390 -11.45 16.99 -12.83
C ILE A 390 -10.37 15.88 -12.69
N ALA A 391 -10.78 14.62 -12.61
CA ALA A 391 -9.85 13.51 -12.49
C ALA A 391 -8.94 13.33 -13.73
N SER A 392 -9.34 13.79 -14.92
CA SER A 392 -8.49 13.79 -16.12
C SER A 392 -7.26 14.69 -15.99
N SER A 393 -7.26 15.60 -15.02
CA SER A 393 -6.13 16.50 -14.77
C SER A 393 -5.10 15.93 -13.80
N ILE A 394 -5.36 14.79 -13.19
CA ILE A 394 -4.46 14.14 -12.23
C ILE A 394 -3.10 13.79 -12.86
N PRO A 395 -3.01 13.22 -14.09
CA PRO A 395 -1.71 12.95 -14.71
C PRO A 395 -0.85 14.21 -14.88
N ALA A 396 -1.45 15.33 -15.29
CA ALA A 396 -0.75 16.60 -15.42
C ALA A 396 -0.28 17.16 -14.06
N ALA A 397 -1.02 16.90 -12.99
CA ALA A 397 -0.60 17.23 -11.65
C ALA A 397 0.64 16.43 -11.22
N TYR A 398 0.68 15.13 -11.47
CA TYR A 398 1.86 14.29 -11.20
C TYR A 398 3.07 14.73 -12.02
N THR A 399 2.91 15.06 -13.32
CA THR A 399 3.97 15.64 -14.15
C THR A 399 4.58 16.88 -13.49
N LYS A 400 3.76 17.77 -12.90
CA LYS A 400 4.26 18.96 -12.23
C LYS A 400 5.02 18.68 -10.94
N ILE A 401 4.58 17.67 -10.17
CA ILE A 401 5.29 17.23 -8.97
C ILE A 401 6.64 16.61 -9.35
N GLU A 402 6.67 15.82 -10.40
CA GLU A 402 7.85 15.19 -10.95
C GLU A 402 8.86 16.24 -11.45
N GLU A 403 8.40 17.24 -12.21
CA GLU A 403 9.22 18.38 -12.63
C GLU A 403 9.84 19.13 -11.44
N SER A 404 9.06 19.32 -10.38
CA SER A 404 9.55 19.98 -9.16
C SER A 404 10.64 19.17 -8.46
N PHE A 405 10.50 17.86 -8.42
CA PHE A 405 11.51 16.95 -7.89
C PHE A 405 12.78 16.98 -8.77
N TYR A 406 12.63 16.84 -10.09
CA TYR A 406 13.74 16.90 -11.03
C TYR A 406 14.56 18.20 -10.86
N LYS A 407 13.90 19.37 -10.81
CA LYS A 407 14.55 20.65 -10.54
C LYS A 407 15.25 20.71 -9.18
N THR A 408 14.74 19.97 -8.20
CA THR A 408 15.39 19.87 -6.88
C THR A 408 16.65 19.03 -6.96
N CYS A 409 16.64 17.94 -7.73
CA CYS A 409 17.84 17.15 -8.03
C CYS A 409 18.91 18.01 -8.73
N GLU A 410 18.52 18.78 -9.76
CA GLU A 410 19.44 19.69 -10.46
C GLU A 410 20.07 20.71 -9.49
N ARG A 411 19.24 21.39 -8.70
CA ARG A 411 19.71 22.41 -7.74
C ARG A 411 20.69 21.86 -6.69
N LEU A 412 20.54 20.57 -6.34
CA LEU A 412 21.39 19.88 -5.36
C LEU A 412 22.55 19.12 -6.00
N GLY A 413 22.73 19.20 -7.33
CA GLY A 413 23.80 18.50 -8.05
C GLY A 413 23.69 16.97 -7.96
N GLN A 414 22.47 16.41 -7.95
CA GLN A 414 22.23 14.98 -7.74
C GLN A 414 21.82 14.22 -9.01
N GLN A 415 21.88 14.84 -10.19
CA GLN A 415 21.34 14.29 -11.44
C GLN A 415 22.06 13.02 -11.91
N GLU A 416 23.34 12.85 -11.58
CA GLU A 416 24.14 11.68 -11.92
C GLU A 416 23.83 10.49 -10.99
N ARG A 417 23.41 10.79 -9.76
CA ARG A 417 23.11 9.77 -8.74
C ARG A 417 21.63 9.39 -8.68
N VAL A 418 20.73 10.33 -8.98
CA VAL A 418 19.28 10.14 -8.89
C VAL A 418 18.66 10.38 -10.26
N THR A 419 18.14 9.31 -10.87
CA THR A 419 17.51 9.35 -12.18
C THR A 419 16.02 9.07 -12.09
N LEU A 420 15.24 9.70 -12.97
CA LEU A 420 13.81 9.50 -13.12
C LEU A 420 13.52 8.76 -14.41
N TRP A 421 12.61 7.79 -14.33
CA TRP A 421 12.18 6.97 -15.44
C TRP A 421 10.66 6.90 -15.48
N GLU A 422 10.08 6.90 -16.67
CA GLU A 422 8.65 6.76 -16.87
C GLU A 422 8.33 5.50 -17.67
N PHE A 423 7.51 4.62 -17.08
CA PHE A 423 6.99 3.43 -17.73
C PHE A 423 5.97 3.81 -18.79
N ILE A 424 6.16 3.31 -20.02
CA ILE A 424 5.24 3.48 -21.14
C ILE A 424 5.18 2.20 -21.96
N LYS A 425 4.03 1.52 -21.92
CA LYS A 425 3.72 0.35 -22.73
C LYS A 425 2.36 0.60 -23.40
N PRO A 426 2.25 0.59 -24.75
CA PRO A 426 1.00 0.88 -25.43
C PRO A 426 -0.15 0.01 -24.96
N GLY A 427 -1.30 0.61 -24.64
CA GLY A 427 -2.49 -0.08 -24.14
C GLY A 427 -2.42 -0.52 -22.68
N TRP A 428 -1.34 -0.21 -21.94
CA TRP A 428 -1.15 -0.58 -20.54
C TRP A 428 -1.13 0.63 -19.62
N THR A 429 -1.59 0.43 -18.38
CA THR A 429 -1.36 1.36 -17.29
C THR A 429 -0.35 0.79 -16.30
N TYR A 430 0.32 1.67 -15.55
CA TYR A 430 1.37 1.31 -14.61
C TYR A 430 0.94 1.60 -13.17
N HIS A 431 1.13 0.60 -12.30
CA HIS A 431 0.75 0.72 -10.89
C HIS A 431 1.73 0.03 -9.93
N ALA A 432 2.87 -0.49 -10.44
CA ALA A 432 3.87 -1.14 -9.61
C ALA A 432 4.47 -0.19 -8.57
N LYS A 433 4.78 -0.73 -7.41
CA LYS A 433 5.40 -0.01 -6.30
C LYS A 433 6.33 -0.91 -5.50
N GLY A 434 7.31 -0.29 -4.85
CA GLY A 434 8.29 -0.97 -4.00
C GLY A 434 9.73 -0.56 -4.30
N LEU A 435 10.65 -1.35 -3.81
CA LEU A 435 12.09 -1.08 -3.82
C LEU A 435 12.86 -2.35 -4.15
N TRP A 436 13.93 -2.25 -4.93
CA TRP A 436 15.00 -3.25 -5.05
C TRP A 436 16.28 -2.62 -4.52
N TYR A 437 16.93 -3.30 -3.57
CA TYR A 437 18.13 -2.84 -2.89
C TYR A 437 19.29 -3.75 -3.26
N TYR A 438 20.34 -3.18 -3.81
CA TYR A 438 21.59 -3.83 -4.19
C TYR A 438 22.70 -3.39 -3.25
N LEU A 439 23.37 -4.33 -2.60
CA LEU A 439 24.56 -4.03 -1.80
C LEU A 439 25.72 -3.57 -2.68
N PRO A 440 26.69 -2.82 -2.11
CA PRO A 440 27.89 -2.40 -2.84
C PRO A 440 28.59 -3.58 -3.56
N GLY A 441 28.87 -3.40 -4.85
CA GLY A 441 29.51 -4.41 -5.69
C GLY A 441 28.63 -5.60 -6.10
N GLN A 442 27.38 -5.69 -5.64
CA GLN A 442 26.48 -6.77 -6.03
C GLN A 442 25.69 -6.40 -7.31
N GLN A 443 25.55 -7.39 -8.22
CA GLN A 443 24.80 -7.21 -9.47
C GLN A 443 23.31 -7.54 -9.31
N ARG A 444 22.91 -8.25 -8.25
CA ARG A 444 21.55 -8.68 -7.98
C ARG A 444 21.05 -8.08 -6.67
N PRO A 445 19.74 -7.78 -6.57
CA PRO A 445 19.19 -7.23 -5.33
C PRO A 445 19.15 -8.28 -4.22
N CYS A 446 19.52 -7.88 -3.02
CA CYS A 446 19.45 -8.73 -1.82
C CYS A 446 18.20 -8.45 -0.97
N LEU A 447 17.54 -7.30 -1.21
CA LEU A 447 16.30 -6.94 -0.53
C LEU A 447 15.32 -6.35 -1.55
N THR A 448 14.03 -6.65 -1.35
CA THR A 448 12.95 -5.95 -2.04
C THR A 448 11.83 -5.60 -1.06
N LEU A 449 11.19 -4.43 -1.29
CA LEU A 449 9.90 -4.09 -0.70
C LEU A 449 8.82 -4.34 -1.74
N VAL A 450 7.75 -5.02 -1.36
CA VAL A 450 6.60 -5.27 -2.24
C VAL A 450 5.29 -5.25 -1.45
N GLY A 451 4.27 -4.58 -1.99
CA GLY A 451 2.96 -4.44 -1.36
C GLY A 451 2.16 -3.26 -1.89
N SER A 452 1.34 -2.70 -1.04
CA SER A 452 0.37 -1.68 -1.44
C SER A 452 0.84 -0.22 -1.34
N PRO A 453 1.82 0.17 -0.47
CA PRO A 453 2.18 1.57 -0.29
C PRO A 453 2.76 2.22 -1.55
N ASN A 454 2.26 3.40 -1.89
CA ASN A 454 3.01 4.38 -2.66
C ASN A 454 3.83 5.24 -1.68
N PHE A 455 4.90 5.89 -2.14
CA PHE A 455 5.75 6.72 -1.27
C PHE A 455 5.19 8.14 -1.10
N GLY A 456 3.88 8.31 -1.28
CA GLY A 456 3.19 9.58 -1.23
C GLY A 456 2.55 9.91 0.12
N TYR A 457 2.13 11.18 0.26
CA TYR A 457 1.52 11.68 1.49
C TYR A 457 0.28 10.89 1.92
N ARG A 458 -0.57 10.49 0.98
CA ARG A 458 -1.79 9.71 1.23
C ARG A 458 -1.46 8.36 1.86
N SER A 459 -0.56 7.61 1.24
CA SER A 459 -0.14 6.30 1.69
C SER A 459 0.45 6.36 3.11
N VAL A 460 1.30 7.37 3.38
CA VAL A 460 1.92 7.52 4.69
C VAL A 460 0.94 7.97 5.77
N ASN A 461 0.01 8.91 5.47
CA ASN A 461 -0.75 9.62 6.51
C ASN A 461 -2.24 9.29 6.56
N ARG A 462 -2.78 8.58 5.56
CA ARG A 462 -4.23 8.43 5.40
C ARG A 462 -4.70 7.01 5.18
N ASP A 463 -3.98 6.21 4.40
CA ASP A 463 -4.43 4.88 4.00
C ASP A 463 -3.97 3.82 5.02
N LEU A 464 -4.67 2.68 5.05
CA LEU A 464 -4.21 1.47 5.71
C LEU A 464 -3.49 0.63 4.66
N GLU A 465 -2.21 0.46 4.84
CA GLU A 465 -1.32 -0.19 3.89
C GLU A 465 -0.55 -1.33 4.54
N THR A 466 -0.12 -2.28 3.73
CA THR A 466 0.88 -3.28 4.12
C THR A 466 1.81 -3.59 2.96
N GLN A 467 3.06 -3.84 3.29
CA GLN A 467 4.04 -4.45 2.40
C GLN A 467 4.92 -5.42 3.16
N ILE A 468 5.73 -6.16 2.46
CA ILE A 468 6.78 -7.00 3.05
C ILE A 468 8.14 -6.52 2.59
N ALA A 469 9.11 -6.60 3.50
CA ALA A 469 10.51 -6.59 3.13
C ALA A 469 10.98 -8.05 3.01
N ILE A 470 11.49 -8.43 1.85
CA ILE A 470 12.11 -9.73 1.61
C ILE A 470 13.62 -9.53 1.57
N VAL A 471 14.35 -10.16 2.47
CA VAL A 471 15.82 -10.18 2.51
C VAL A 471 16.26 -11.58 2.13
N THR A 472 17.09 -11.73 1.09
CA THR A 472 17.44 -13.04 0.56
C THR A 472 18.91 -13.20 0.19
N LYS A 473 19.45 -14.38 0.53
CA LYS A 473 20.73 -14.92 0.03
C LYS A 473 20.51 -15.92 -1.11
N ASN A 474 19.27 -16.34 -1.34
CA ASN A 474 18.94 -17.32 -2.37
C ASN A 474 19.22 -16.74 -3.75
N GLU A 475 20.20 -17.31 -4.45
CA GLU A 475 20.65 -16.80 -5.75
C GLU A 475 19.55 -16.84 -6.81
N LYS A 476 18.72 -17.89 -6.82
CA LYS A 476 17.61 -18.03 -7.80
C LYS A 476 16.57 -16.93 -7.58
N LEU A 477 16.25 -16.65 -6.32
CA LEU A 477 15.33 -15.56 -6.00
C LEU A 477 15.94 -14.19 -6.32
N GLN A 478 17.24 -13.98 -6.06
CA GLN A 478 17.94 -12.76 -6.47
C GLN A 478 17.94 -12.58 -7.99
N MET A 479 18.10 -13.67 -8.76
CA MET A 479 17.97 -13.64 -10.23
C MET A 479 16.55 -13.27 -10.67
N ALA A 480 15.54 -13.86 -10.05
CA ALA A 480 14.12 -13.55 -10.35
C ALA A 480 13.77 -12.09 -10.02
N LEU A 481 14.30 -11.55 -8.91
CA LEU A 481 14.16 -10.14 -8.55
C LEU A 481 14.83 -9.20 -9.56
N GLN A 482 16.02 -9.58 -10.07
CA GLN A 482 16.72 -8.84 -11.12
C GLN A 482 15.93 -8.87 -12.43
N GLU A 483 15.45 -10.02 -12.84
CA GLU A 483 14.62 -10.17 -14.04
C GLU A 483 13.32 -9.35 -13.94
N GLU A 484 12.61 -9.39 -12.83
CA GLU A 484 11.42 -8.58 -12.58
C GLU A 484 11.71 -7.10 -12.81
N GLN A 485 12.80 -6.62 -12.21
CA GLN A 485 13.21 -5.22 -12.31
C GLN A 485 13.56 -4.83 -13.76
N GLU A 486 14.33 -5.67 -14.46
CA GLU A 486 14.72 -5.43 -15.86
C GLU A 486 13.52 -5.39 -16.79
N ARG A 487 12.54 -6.28 -16.63
CA ARG A 487 11.29 -6.31 -17.39
C ARG A 487 10.47 -5.03 -17.22
N LEU A 488 10.41 -4.47 -16.03
CA LEU A 488 9.73 -3.19 -15.80
C LEU A 488 10.47 -2.03 -16.46
N PHE A 489 11.80 -2.00 -16.37
CA PHE A 489 12.62 -0.95 -16.97
C PHE A 489 12.78 -1.09 -18.48
N MET A 490 12.51 -2.26 -19.09
CA MET A 490 12.47 -2.44 -20.55
C MET A 490 11.47 -1.49 -21.24
N TYR A 491 10.38 -1.14 -20.54
CA TYR A 491 9.36 -0.19 -21.01
C TYR A 491 9.56 1.21 -20.46
N ALA A 492 10.71 1.51 -19.86
CA ALA A 492 10.96 2.80 -19.22
C ALA A 492 11.70 3.76 -20.15
N LYS A 493 11.34 5.04 -20.09
CA LYS A 493 12.06 6.14 -20.73
C LYS A 493 12.68 7.05 -19.68
N LEU A 494 13.95 7.42 -19.90
CA LEU A 494 14.65 8.37 -19.02
C LEU A 494 14.00 9.74 -19.12
N VAL A 495 13.69 10.32 -17.96
CA VAL A 495 13.19 11.69 -17.84
C VAL A 495 14.37 12.67 -17.88
N THR A 496 14.26 13.66 -18.74
CA THR A 496 15.27 14.72 -18.90
C THR A 496 14.61 16.09 -18.85
N LYS A 497 15.40 17.15 -18.84
CA LYS A 497 14.87 18.50 -18.92
C LYS A 497 13.98 18.73 -20.15
N ARG A 498 14.31 18.09 -21.29
CA ARG A 498 13.50 18.13 -22.52
C ARG A 498 12.13 17.50 -22.35
N THR A 499 11.99 16.49 -21.48
CA THR A 499 10.71 15.84 -21.20
C THR A 499 9.67 16.86 -20.76
N PHE A 500 10.02 17.77 -19.85
CA PHE A 500 9.09 18.78 -19.31
C PHE A 500 8.85 19.98 -20.24
N SER A 501 9.56 20.06 -21.36
CA SER A 501 9.37 21.10 -22.39
C SER A 501 8.43 20.65 -23.53
N GLN A 502 8.00 19.39 -23.53
CA GLN A 502 7.07 18.86 -24.53
C GLN A 502 5.66 19.45 -24.29
N GLU A 503 4.92 19.72 -25.36
CA GLU A 503 3.59 20.35 -25.28
C GLU A 503 2.59 19.56 -24.45
N ASP A 504 2.61 18.22 -24.58
CA ASP A 504 1.76 17.30 -23.82
C ASP A 504 2.11 17.21 -22.32
N ARG A 505 3.25 17.80 -21.93
CA ARG A 505 3.74 17.86 -20.54
C ARG A 505 3.44 19.16 -19.84
N ILE A 506 2.95 20.18 -20.55
CA ILE A 506 2.66 21.50 -19.97
C ILE A 506 1.31 21.47 -19.26
N PRO A 507 1.26 21.51 -17.91
CA PRO A 507 -0.01 21.49 -17.20
C PRO A 507 -0.81 22.77 -17.47
N PRO A 508 -2.14 22.71 -17.58
CA PRO A 508 -2.99 23.90 -17.63
C PRO A 508 -2.71 24.88 -16.50
N ALA A 509 -2.84 26.19 -16.77
CA ALA A 509 -2.47 27.23 -15.80
C ALA A 509 -3.13 27.06 -14.42
N TRP A 510 -4.40 26.64 -14.37
CA TRP A 510 -5.11 26.40 -13.13
C TRP A 510 -4.53 25.23 -12.29
N ILE A 511 -3.96 24.21 -12.94
CA ILE A 511 -3.27 23.13 -12.23
C ILE A 511 -2.00 23.66 -11.59
N ARG A 512 -1.22 24.50 -12.31
CA ARG A 512 0.03 25.06 -11.79
C ARG A 512 -0.18 25.87 -10.51
N THR A 513 -1.33 26.55 -10.39
CA THR A 513 -1.66 27.36 -9.20
C THR A 513 -2.28 26.52 -8.07
N THR A 514 -3.04 25.49 -8.40
CA THR A 514 -3.78 24.70 -7.39
C THR A 514 -2.99 23.52 -6.84
N ILE A 515 -1.99 23.02 -7.56
CA ILE A 515 -1.25 21.82 -7.15
C ILE A 515 -0.58 21.96 -5.77
N VAL A 516 -0.09 23.16 -5.43
CA VAL A 516 0.53 23.43 -4.13
C VAL A 516 -0.47 23.20 -2.99
N LEU A 517 -1.75 23.50 -3.22
CA LEU A 517 -2.82 23.30 -2.24
C LEU A 517 -3.29 21.85 -2.21
N PHE A 518 -3.28 21.16 -3.35
CA PHE A 518 -3.87 19.83 -3.49
C PHE A 518 -2.87 18.67 -3.47
N ARG A 519 -1.55 18.93 -3.45
CA ARG A 519 -0.52 17.86 -3.43
C ARG A 519 -0.69 16.84 -2.27
N TYR A 520 -1.31 17.25 -1.17
CA TYR A 520 -1.59 16.39 -0.02
C TYR A 520 -2.80 15.48 -0.21
N PHE A 521 -3.51 15.64 -1.32
CA PHE A 521 -4.69 14.85 -1.68
C PHE A 521 -4.41 13.83 -2.79
N PHE A 522 -3.24 13.89 -3.39
CA PHE A 522 -2.75 12.96 -4.40
C PHE A 522 -1.92 11.81 -3.83
#